data_a7e509e56c7f59e7b5b727faec3ea846
#
_entry.id   a7e509e56c7f59e7b5b727faec3ea846
#
_cell.length_a   1.000
_cell.length_b   1.000
_cell.length_c   1.000
_cell.angle_alpha   90.00
_cell.angle_beta   90.00
_cell.angle_gamma   90.00
#
_symmetry.space_group_name_H-M   'P 1'
#
loop_
_entity.id
_entity.type
_entity.pdbx_description
1 polymer ?
#
loop_
_entity_poly.entity_id
_entity_poly.type
_entity_poly.pdbx_seq_one_letter_code
_entity_poly.pdbx_strand_id
1 'polypeptide(L)'
;MQYFRSEELNDADNLTEERLDELLDTFLRDFEAGAPALGARGWPDEFASYKVAKAAVNAYSRIRARRHPELRVYCAHPGYVRTDMTRNSGLLTPEEGASNVVKVALLPAGGPTGAFFAMGKEASFL
;
A
#
# COMPACT_ATOMS: atom_id res chain seq x y z
N MET A 1 -0.37 1.55 -11.06
CA MET A 1 -0.36 0.11 -11.39
C MET A 1 -1.79 -0.39 -11.32
N GLN A 2 -2.36 -0.72 -12.46
CA GLN A 2 -3.72 -1.26 -12.51
C GLN A 2 -3.66 -2.78 -12.65
N TYR A 3 -4.37 -3.46 -11.80
CA TYR A 3 -4.72 -4.86 -11.92
C TYR A 3 -6.18 -5.02 -11.52
N PHE A 4 -6.75 -6.12 -11.93
CA PHE A 4 -8.20 -6.35 -11.92
C PHE A 4 -8.92 -5.96 -10.62
N ARG A 5 -8.30 -6.21 -9.48
CA ARG A 5 -8.93 -5.95 -8.19
C ARG A 5 -8.54 -4.61 -7.55
N SER A 6 -7.85 -3.76 -8.30
CA SER A 6 -7.41 -2.47 -7.78
C SER A 6 -8.57 -1.54 -7.46
N GLU A 7 -9.63 -1.59 -8.24
CA GLU A 7 -10.84 -0.76 -7.99
C GLU A 7 -11.47 -1.08 -6.65
N GLU A 8 -11.63 -2.37 -6.33
CA GLU A 8 -12.19 -2.80 -5.06
C GLU A 8 -11.25 -2.48 -3.89
N LEU A 9 -9.95 -2.72 -4.04
CA LEU A 9 -8.95 -2.39 -3.03
C LEU A 9 -8.82 -0.88 -2.78
N ASN A 10 -9.14 -0.06 -3.78
CA ASN A 10 -9.09 1.39 -3.67
C ASN A 10 -10.43 2.04 -3.30
N ASP A 11 -11.47 1.26 -3.10
CA ASP A 11 -12.78 1.76 -2.66
C ASP A 11 -12.74 2.07 -1.15
N ALA A 12 -12.20 3.26 -0.85
CA ALA A 12 -11.96 3.69 0.53
C ALA A 12 -13.23 3.78 1.38
N ASP A 13 -14.38 4.00 0.75
CA ASP A 13 -15.64 4.25 1.46
C ASP A 13 -16.40 2.96 1.78
N ASN A 14 -16.27 1.93 0.97
CA ASN A 14 -17.09 0.73 1.05
C ASN A 14 -16.34 -0.54 1.43
N LEU A 15 -15.01 -0.58 1.25
CA LEU A 15 -14.23 -1.76 1.58
C LEU A 15 -14.24 -2.02 3.09
N THR A 16 -14.56 -3.26 3.47
CA THR A 16 -14.53 -3.71 4.86
C THR A 16 -13.32 -4.59 5.14
N GLU A 17 -12.97 -4.73 6.41
CA GLU A 17 -11.89 -5.64 6.84
C GLU A 17 -12.17 -7.07 6.41
N GLU A 18 -13.41 -7.52 6.59
CA GLU A 18 -13.85 -8.87 6.22
C GLU A 18 -13.70 -9.10 4.72
N ARG A 19 -14.07 -8.11 3.90
CA ARG A 19 -13.92 -8.22 2.45
C ARG A 19 -12.45 -8.21 2.02
N LEU A 20 -11.63 -7.41 2.69
CA LEU A 20 -10.19 -7.39 2.45
C LEU A 20 -9.58 -8.77 2.73
N ASP A 21 -9.94 -9.40 3.84
CA ASP A 21 -9.48 -10.75 4.19
C ASP A 21 -9.91 -11.78 3.14
N GLU A 22 -11.16 -11.72 2.66
CA GLU A 22 -11.65 -12.60 1.57
C GLU A 22 -10.83 -12.42 0.28
N LEU A 23 -10.49 -11.19 -0.07
CA LEU A 23 -9.67 -10.89 -1.25
C LEU A 23 -8.26 -11.48 -1.11
N LEU A 24 -7.66 -11.36 0.06
CA LEU A 24 -6.33 -11.92 0.33
C LEU A 24 -6.35 -13.45 0.32
N ASP A 25 -7.37 -14.07 0.89
CA ASP A 25 -7.55 -15.54 0.84
C ASP A 25 -7.73 -16.02 -0.61
N THR A 26 -8.46 -15.27 -1.41
CA THR A 26 -8.62 -15.57 -2.84
C THR A 26 -7.28 -15.46 -3.57
N PHE A 27 -6.50 -14.41 -3.28
CA PHE A 27 -5.16 -14.27 -3.85
C PHE A 27 -4.27 -15.45 -3.49
N LEU A 28 -4.23 -15.85 -2.24
CA LEU A 28 -3.40 -16.98 -1.79
C LEU A 28 -3.75 -18.28 -2.52
N ARG A 29 -5.03 -18.57 -2.66
CA ARG A 29 -5.49 -19.74 -3.41
C ARG A 29 -5.06 -19.69 -4.88
N ASP A 30 -5.25 -18.53 -5.52
CA ASP A 30 -4.86 -18.33 -6.92
C ASP A 30 -3.34 -18.42 -7.09
N PHE A 31 -2.59 -17.88 -6.14
CA PHE A 31 -1.13 -17.93 -6.13
C PHE A 31 -0.61 -19.38 -6.02
N GLU A 32 -1.21 -20.19 -5.16
CA GLU A 32 -0.87 -21.62 -5.00
C GLU A 32 -1.19 -22.43 -6.25
N ALA A 33 -2.21 -22.03 -7.02
CA ALA A 33 -2.57 -22.67 -8.27
C ALA A 33 -1.58 -22.41 -9.42
N GLY A 34 -0.69 -21.45 -9.26
CA GLY A 34 0.39 -21.15 -10.21
C GLY A 34 0.12 -19.98 -11.15
N ALA A 35 1.17 -19.58 -11.87
CA ALA A 35 1.19 -18.35 -12.67
C ALA A 35 0.05 -18.20 -13.70
N PRO A 36 -0.35 -19.24 -14.49
CA PRO A 36 -1.47 -19.07 -15.43
C PRO A 36 -2.79 -18.70 -14.74
N ALA A 37 -3.00 -19.17 -13.52
CA ALA A 37 -4.20 -18.82 -12.76
C ALA A 37 -4.18 -17.37 -12.28
N LEU A 38 -3.01 -16.81 -11.95
CA LEU A 38 -2.87 -15.42 -11.52
C LEU A 38 -3.30 -14.45 -12.61
N GLY A 39 -2.69 -14.54 -13.80
CA GLY A 39 -3.02 -13.66 -14.93
C GLY A 39 -4.47 -13.80 -15.37
N ALA A 40 -4.99 -15.02 -15.46
CA ALA A 40 -6.37 -15.29 -15.83
C ALA A 40 -7.38 -14.73 -14.81
N ARG A 41 -6.98 -14.58 -13.55
CA ARG A 41 -7.79 -14.02 -12.47
C ARG A 41 -7.60 -12.52 -12.28
N GLY A 42 -6.77 -11.88 -13.09
CA GLY A 42 -6.52 -10.45 -13.08
C GLY A 42 -5.58 -9.97 -11.97
N TRP A 43 -4.79 -10.87 -11.39
CA TRP A 43 -3.73 -10.50 -10.45
C TRP A 43 -2.47 -10.05 -11.21
N PRO A 44 -1.56 -9.30 -10.57
CA PRO A 44 -0.30 -8.92 -11.21
C PRO A 44 0.52 -10.15 -11.61
N ASP A 45 1.14 -10.09 -12.80
CA ASP A 45 1.99 -11.18 -13.30
C ASP A 45 3.37 -11.17 -12.64
N GLU A 46 3.89 -9.97 -12.35
CA GLU A 46 5.22 -9.79 -11.75
C GLU A 46 5.13 -9.23 -10.34
N PHE A 47 5.94 -9.77 -9.44
CA PHE A 47 5.98 -9.36 -8.03
C PHE A 47 4.59 -9.37 -7.38
N ALA A 48 3.77 -10.36 -7.74
CA ALA A 48 2.36 -10.40 -7.35
C ALA A 48 2.18 -10.33 -5.83
N SER A 49 2.90 -11.15 -5.07
CA SER A 49 2.78 -11.15 -3.61
C SER A 49 3.18 -9.82 -2.97
N TYR A 50 4.25 -9.20 -3.46
CA TYR A 50 4.67 -7.88 -2.99
C TYR A 50 3.61 -6.82 -3.29
N LYS A 51 3.15 -6.76 -4.53
CA LYS A 51 2.17 -5.76 -4.98
C LYS A 51 0.84 -5.89 -4.23
N VAL A 52 0.34 -7.12 -4.11
CA VAL A 52 -0.91 -7.39 -3.40
C VAL A 52 -0.77 -7.08 -1.91
N ALA A 53 0.33 -7.48 -1.28
CA ALA A 53 0.58 -7.18 0.13
C ALA A 53 0.60 -5.67 0.40
N LYS A 54 1.29 -4.89 -0.43
CA LYS A 54 1.35 -3.42 -0.26
C LYS A 54 0.00 -2.75 -0.53
N ALA A 55 -0.72 -3.19 -1.54
CA ALA A 55 -2.08 -2.70 -1.80
C ALA A 55 -3.02 -3.00 -0.62
N ALA A 56 -2.90 -4.18 -0.03
CA ALA A 56 -3.68 -4.58 1.14
C ALA A 56 -3.35 -3.74 2.38
N VAL A 57 -2.07 -3.44 2.63
CA VAL A 57 -1.65 -2.56 3.74
C VAL A 57 -2.23 -1.16 3.55
N ASN A 58 -2.18 -0.61 2.34
CA ASN A 58 -2.77 0.69 2.03
C ASN A 58 -4.29 0.68 2.24
N ALA A 59 -4.98 -0.35 1.76
CA ALA A 59 -6.42 -0.51 1.94
C ALA A 59 -6.79 -0.62 3.43
N TYR A 60 -6.08 -1.44 4.18
CA TYR A 60 -6.28 -1.60 5.62
C TYR A 60 -6.09 -0.28 6.37
N SER A 61 -5.06 0.47 6.02
CA SER A 61 -4.81 1.79 6.63
C SER A 61 -5.97 2.75 6.43
N ARG A 62 -6.60 2.75 5.26
CA ARG A 62 -7.80 3.58 5.00
C ARG A 62 -9.02 3.11 5.78
N ILE A 63 -9.20 1.79 5.90
CA ILE A 63 -10.27 1.22 6.74
C ILE A 63 -10.08 1.66 8.19
N ARG A 64 -8.85 1.58 8.71
CA ARG A 64 -8.53 2.01 10.08
C ARG A 64 -8.74 3.51 10.28
N ALA A 65 -8.35 4.33 9.30
CA ALA A 65 -8.57 5.77 9.34
C ALA A 65 -10.06 6.12 9.44
N ARG A 66 -10.89 5.44 8.67
CA ARG A 66 -12.35 5.63 8.68
C ARG A 66 -13.00 5.22 10.00
N ARG A 67 -12.52 4.10 10.58
CA ARG A 67 -13.06 3.56 11.85
C ARG A 67 -12.58 4.30 13.08
N HIS A 68 -11.47 5.02 12.96
CA HIS A 68 -10.85 5.76 14.07
C HIS A 68 -10.60 7.22 13.69
N PRO A 69 -11.66 8.04 13.56
CA PRO A 69 -11.51 9.44 13.15
C PRO A 69 -10.70 10.28 14.13
N GLU A 70 -10.53 9.81 15.38
CA GLU A 70 -9.68 10.43 16.38
C GLU A 70 -8.18 10.27 16.11
N LEU A 71 -7.80 9.34 15.22
CA LEU A 71 -6.42 9.10 14.84
C LEU A 71 -6.11 9.68 13.46
N ARG A 72 -4.85 10.01 13.25
CA ARG A 72 -4.30 10.32 11.93
C ARG A 72 -3.52 9.12 11.44
N VAL A 73 -4.05 8.45 10.41
CA VAL A 73 -3.45 7.25 9.83
C VAL A 73 -2.90 7.59 8.45
N TYR A 74 -1.62 7.39 8.26
CA TYR A 74 -0.93 7.70 7.01
C TYR A 74 -0.20 6.48 6.47
N CYS A 75 -0.09 6.42 5.13
CA CYS A 75 0.86 5.54 4.46
C CYS A 75 1.99 6.39 3.90
N ALA A 76 3.23 5.98 4.14
CA ALA A 76 4.40 6.73 3.70
C ALA A 76 5.29 5.85 2.83
N HIS A 77 5.54 6.32 1.59
CA HIS A 77 6.52 5.74 0.68
C HIS A 77 7.80 6.57 0.79
N PRO A 78 8.90 5.98 1.31
CA PRO A 78 10.13 6.73 1.52
C PRO A 78 10.88 7.09 0.24
N GLY A 79 10.56 6.48 -0.88
CA GLY A 79 11.32 6.53 -2.12
C GLY A 79 12.16 5.27 -2.33
N TYR A 80 12.94 5.26 -3.39
CA TYR A 80 13.86 4.17 -3.70
C TYR A 80 15.19 4.39 -2.98
N VAL A 81 15.34 3.75 -1.84
CA VAL A 81 16.41 4.02 -0.87
C VAL A 81 17.52 2.96 -0.96
N ARG A 82 18.76 3.41 -0.86
CA ARG A 82 19.94 2.53 -0.81
C ARG A 82 20.03 1.84 0.54
N THR A 83 19.59 0.59 0.58
CA THR A 83 19.61 -0.26 1.76
C THR A 83 19.99 -1.69 1.35
N ASP A 84 20.16 -2.57 2.31
CA ASP A 84 20.41 -3.99 2.04
C ASP A 84 19.27 -4.60 1.23
N MET A 85 18.03 -4.19 1.48
CA MET A 85 16.85 -4.67 0.74
C MET A 85 16.96 -4.38 -0.77
N THR A 86 17.52 -3.23 -1.13
CA THR A 86 17.69 -2.82 -2.53
C THR A 86 19.08 -3.17 -3.08
N ARG A 87 19.89 -3.88 -2.30
CA ARG A 87 21.30 -4.17 -2.61
C ARG A 87 22.07 -2.90 -2.93
N ASN A 88 21.78 -1.84 -2.19
CA ASN A 88 22.38 -0.51 -2.33
C ASN A 88 22.19 0.14 -3.72
N SER A 89 21.15 -0.23 -4.46
CA SER A 89 20.86 0.30 -5.78
C SER A 89 19.92 1.51 -5.78
N GLY A 90 19.43 1.93 -4.62
CA GLY A 90 18.49 3.05 -4.51
C GLY A 90 19.09 4.39 -4.90
N LEU A 91 18.21 5.35 -5.22
CA LEU A 91 18.57 6.72 -5.58
C LEU A 91 18.77 7.62 -4.36
N LEU A 92 18.09 7.32 -3.25
CA LEU A 92 18.15 8.10 -2.01
C LEU A 92 19.06 7.44 -0.99
N THR A 93 19.66 8.25 -0.13
CA THR A 93 20.36 7.74 1.05
C THR A 93 19.34 7.24 2.09
N PRO A 94 19.76 6.38 3.05
CA PRO A 94 18.88 6.00 4.16
C PRO A 94 18.35 7.21 4.94
N GLU A 95 19.16 8.23 5.13
CA GLU A 95 18.78 9.46 5.83
C GLU A 95 17.71 10.25 5.07
N GLU A 96 17.83 10.35 3.75
CA GLU A 96 16.83 11.01 2.90
C GLU A 96 15.51 10.25 2.93
N GLY A 97 15.56 8.90 2.83
CA GLY A 97 14.37 8.06 2.93
C GLY A 97 13.69 8.19 4.28
N ALA A 98 14.44 8.15 5.36
CA ALA A 98 13.92 8.33 6.71
C ALA A 98 13.30 9.72 6.90
N SER A 99 13.92 10.76 6.36
CA SER A 99 13.38 12.14 6.39
C SER A 99 12.00 12.22 5.75
N ASN A 100 11.77 11.50 4.64
CA ASN A 100 10.47 11.46 3.97
C ASN A 100 9.38 10.85 4.85
N VAL A 101 9.72 9.88 5.68
CA VAL A 101 8.78 9.27 6.64
C VAL A 101 8.53 10.17 7.84
N VAL A 102 9.59 10.77 8.39
CA VAL A 102 9.49 11.68 9.55
C VAL A 102 8.61 12.89 9.23
N LYS A 103 8.73 13.45 8.02
CA LYS A 103 7.86 14.56 7.58
C LYS A 103 6.37 14.21 7.72
N VAL A 104 6.00 13.00 7.34
CA VAL A 104 4.60 12.53 7.43
C VAL A 104 4.18 12.39 8.90
N ALA A 105 5.06 11.83 9.73
CA ALA A 105 4.79 11.65 11.16
C ALA A 105 4.61 13.00 11.90
N LEU A 106 5.24 14.05 11.42
CA LEU A 106 5.22 15.39 12.04
C LEU A 106 4.20 16.34 11.40
N LEU A 107 3.31 15.85 10.54
CA LEU A 107 2.25 16.69 9.97
C LEU A 107 1.39 17.31 11.08
N PRO A 108 0.90 18.57 10.88
CA PRO A 108 0.09 19.25 11.88
C PRO A 108 -1.18 18.48 12.23
N ALA A 109 -1.63 18.61 13.48
CA ALA A 109 -2.92 18.13 13.91
C ALA A 109 -4.04 18.78 13.07
N GLY A 110 -5.07 18.01 12.71
CA GLY A 110 -6.17 18.48 11.86
C GLY A 110 -5.90 18.32 10.36
N GLY A 111 -4.75 17.79 9.98
CA GLY A 111 -4.44 17.44 8.59
C GLY A 111 -5.24 16.22 8.10
N PRO A 112 -5.00 15.75 6.88
CA PRO A 112 -5.71 14.62 6.31
C PRO A 112 -5.47 13.34 7.11
N THR A 113 -6.38 12.37 6.98
CA THR A 113 -6.19 11.01 7.47
C THR A 113 -6.60 10.02 6.39
N GLY A 114 -6.08 8.79 6.42
CA GLY A 114 -6.29 7.83 5.35
C GLY A 114 -5.59 8.21 4.05
N ALA A 115 -4.55 9.04 4.14
CA ALA A 115 -3.82 9.55 2.98
C ALA A 115 -2.52 8.79 2.74
N PHE A 116 -2.06 8.84 1.49
CA PHE A 116 -0.79 8.27 1.05
C PHE A 116 0.19 9.39 0.69
N PHE A 117 1.43 9.24 1.12
CA PHE A 117 2.49 10.20 0.86
C PHE A 117 3.66 9.50 0.16
N ALA A 118 4.05 10.04 -0.98
CA ALA A 118 5.24 9.60 -1.69
C ALA A 118 6.33 10.65 -1.51
N MET A 119 7.45 10.26 -0.90
CA MET A 119 8.59 11.15 -0.63
C MET A 119 8.19 12.47 0.06
N GLY A 120 7.32 12.35 1.04
CA GLY A 120 6.85 13.48 1.86
C GLY A 120 5.74 14.33 1.24
N LYS A 121 5.23 13.96 0.06
CA LYS A 121 4.13 14.68 -0.62
C LYS A 121 2.91 13.79 -0.74
N GLU A 122 1.73 14.35 -0.47
CA GLU A 122 0.49 13.62 -0.66
C GLU A 122 0.33 13.17 -2.11
N ALA A 123 -0.05 11.90 -2.30
CA ALA A 123 -0.18 11.27 -3.60
C ALA A 123 -1.36 10.30 -3.63
N SER A 124 -1.68 9.81 -4.81
CA SER A 124 -2.68 8.78 -5.01
C SER A 124 -2.16 7.41 -4.53
N PHE A 125 -3.07 6.54 -4.10
CA PHE A 125 -2.78 5.14 -3.76
C PHE A 125 -2.50 4.25 -4.98
N LEU A 126 -2.67 4.73 -6.17
CA LEU A 126 -2.50 3.98 -7.42
C LEU A 126 -1.04 3.83 -7.83
#